data_2f2cdb8325ca3146924cc158b6ccfccb
#
_entry.id   2f2cdb8325ca3146924cc158b6ccfccb
#
_cell.length_a   1.000
_cell.length_b   1.000
_cell.length_c   1.000
_cell.angle_alpha   90.00
_cell.angle_beta   90.00
_cell.angle_gamma   90.00
#
_symmetry.space_group_name_H-M   'P 1'
#
loop_
_entity.id
_entity.type
_entity.pdbx_description
1 polymer ?
#
loop_
_entity_poly.entity_id
_entity_poly.type
_entity_poly.pdbx_seq_one_letter_code
_entity_poly.pdbx_strand_id
1 'polypeptide(L)'
;MSVRLRLSPSATLAIFAALLMSGCASQQYSLGGGSPEPQPASISGPALPASIPAQDLVGRWGLAAYHKDEDRGRTEAAARGQCRQPYNIGRGASGGVVMHLPDQAQPTELSLKGGPDGKNYIGMPDEPAGGQRDREIVSFDGRVLITRFVDPEVSGRYGTSVYVRCGAETTPQRKGAKKG
;
A
#
# COMPACT_ATOMS: atom_id res chain seq x y z
N MET A 1 28.83 -21.31 39.04
CA MET A 1 29.36 -22.09 37.91
C MET A 1 29.91 -21.12 36.88
N SER A 2 31.23 -21.07 36.81
CA SER A 2 32.00 -20.14 35.97
C SER A 2 32.20 -20.73 34.58
N VAL A 3 31.80 -20.07 33.53
CA VAL A 3 32.11 -20.47 32.14
C VAL A 3 33.09 -19.47 31.55
N ARG A 4 34.22 -20.01 31.18
CA ARG A 4 35.45 -19.32 30.73
C ARG A 4 35.30 -18.78 29.28
N LEU A 5 35.70 -17.56 29.14
CA LEU A 5 36.00 -16.87 27.87
C LEU A 5 37.21 -17.58 27.21
N ARG A 6 37.08 -17.96 25.96
CA ARG A 6 38.24 -18.29 25.11
C ARG A 6 38.41 -17.27 24.03
N LEU A 7 39.40 -16.42 24.18
CA LEU A 7 39.99 -15.62 23.12
C LEU A 7 40.88 -16.52 22.25
N SER A 8 40.74 -16.43 20.94
CA SER A 8 41.74 -16.87 19.97
C SER A 8 42.22 -15.71 19.14
N PRO A 9 43.53 -15.45 19.10
CA PRO A 9 44.08 -14.49 18.19
C PRO A 9 44.62 -15.21 16.95
N SER A 10 44.31 -14.73 15.77
CA SER A 10 45.13 -15.00 14.57
C SER A 10 45.14 -13.76 13.66
N ALA A 11 46.22 -13.04 13.84
CA ALA A 11 46.69 -12.02 12.91
C ALA A 11 47.24 -12.70 11.66
N THR A 12 46.82 -12.26 10.49
CA THR A 12 47.61 -12.44 9.27
C THR A 12 47.51 -11.16 8.42
N LEU A 13 48.61 -10.49 8.45
CA LEU A 13 49.00 -9.36 7.62
C LEU A 13 49.29 -9.87 6.19
N ALA A 14 48.66 -9.31 5.17
CA ALA A 14 49.08 -9.48 3.77
C ALA A 14 48.97 -8.15 3.04
N ILE A 15 50.11 -7.55 2.86
CA ILE A 15 50.43 -6.41 1.99
C ILE A 15 50.49 -6.95 0.55
N PHE A 16 49.72 -6.37 -0.39
CA PHE A 16 50.02 -6.41 -1.84
C PHE A 16 49.43 -5.16 -2.51
N ALA A 17 50.29 -4.23 -2.78
CA ALA A 17 50.86 -3.82 -4.09
C ALA A 17 49.84 -3.18 -5.06
N ALA A 18 50.09 -1.87 -5.25
CA ALA A 18 49.50 -1.00 -6.27
C ALA A 18 49.73 -1.54 -7.69
N LEU A 19 48.70 -1.49 -8.52
CA LEU A 19 48.83 -1.48 -9.98
C LEU A 19 47.92 -0.40 -10.55
N LEU A 20 48.54 0.70 -10.93
CA LEU A 20 48.02 1.73 -11.82
C LEU A 20 47.77 1.11 -13.19
N MET A 21 46.53 1.04 -13.63
CA MET A 21 46.19 0.85 -15.04
C MET A 21 45.34 2.00 -15.52
N SER A 22 46.01 2.93 -16.19
CA SER A 22 45.40 3.89 -17.11
C SER A 22 44.72 3.15 -18.24
N GLY A 23 43.40 3.15 -18.28
CA GLY A 23 42.58 2.57 -19.35
C GLY A 23 41.83 3.67 -20.09
N CYS A 24 42.19 3.80 -21.37
CA CYS A 24 41.68 4.75 -22.34
C CYS A 24 40.16 4.86 -22.43
N ALA A 25 39.69 6.10 -22.47
CA ALA A 25 38.38 6.47 -22.95
C ALA A 25 38.20 6.08 -24.41
N SER A 26 37.48 5.02 -24.67
CA SER A 26 36.96 4.71 -26.03
C SER A 26 35.60 5.37 -26.16
N GLN A 27 35.58 6.56 -26.75
CA GLN A 27 34.35 7.14 -27.30
C GLN A 27 33.98 6.29 -28.52
N GLN A 28 33.05 5.35 -28.34
CA GLN A 28 32.33 4.74 -29.44
C GLN A 28 31.21 5.69 -29.87
N TYR A 29 31.49 6.42 -30.96
CA TYR A 29 30.45 7.04 -31.77
C TYR A 29 29.64 5.94 -32.45
N SER A 30 28.55 5.50 -31.83
CA SER A 30 27.53 4.73 -32.55
C SER A 30 26.67 5.70 -33.35
N LEU A 31 27.00 5.80 -34.63
CA LEU A 31 26.10 6.26 -35.68
C LEU A 31 25.05 5.14 -35.92
N GLY A 32 24.05 5.07 -35.07
CA GLY A 32 22.86 4.25 -35.23
C GLY A 32 21.68 5.12 -34.91
N GLY A 33 21.05 5.70 -35.90
CA GLY A 33 19.82 6.43 -35.80
C GLY A 33 18.67 5.50 -35.39
N GLY A 34 18.51 5.25 -34.11
CA GLY A 34 17.28 4.78 -33.48
C GLY A 34 16.62 5.99 -32.83
N SER A 35 15.56 6.50 -33.39
CA SER A 35 14.70 7.46 -32.72
C SER A 35 14.33 6.85 -31.36
N PRO A 36 14.49 7.57 -30.24
CA PRO A 36 13.96 7.12 -28.97
C PRO A 36 12.44 7.00 -29.15
N GLU A 37 11.95 5.78 -29.03
CA GLU A 37 10.52 5.53 -28.89
C GLU A 37 10.02 6.42 -27.73
N PRO A 38 9.00 7.24 -27.94
CA PRO A 38 8.48 8.09 -26.87
C PRO A 38 7.96 7.18 -25.76
N GLN A 39 8.75 7.05 -24.68
CA GLN A 39 8.19 6.52 -23.43
C GLN A 39 6.96 7.37 -23.11
N PRO A 40 5.79 6.75 -22.84
CA PRO A 40 4.64 7.50 -22.42
C PRO A 40 5.06 8.30 -21.19
N ALA A 41 5.11 9.62 -21.34
CA ALA A 41 5.37 10.53 -20.26
C ALA A 41 4.31 10.22 -19.20
N SER A 42 4.74 9.70 -18.06
CA SER A 42 3.90 9.63 -16.87
C SER A 42 3.47 11.04 -16.59
N ILE A 43 2.23 11.37 -16.92
CA ILE A 43 1.63 12.68 -16.65
C ILE A 43 1.40 12.69 -15.14
N SER A 44 2.45 12.98 -14.38
CA SER A 44 2.34 13.30 -12.96
C SER A 44 1.75 14.71 -12.86
N GLY A 45 0.46 14.80 -13.13
CA GLY A 45 -0.31 15.99 -12.79
C GLY A 45 -0.39 16.15 -11.27
N PRO A 46 -0.63 17.37 -10.76
CA PRO A 46 -0.87 17.57 -9.34
C PRO A 46 -2.00 16.64 -8.89
N ALA A 47 -1.81 16.01 -7.71
CA ALA A 47 -2.84 15.13 -7.14
C ALA A 47 -4.15 15.91 -6.99
N LEU A 48 -5.22 15.38 -7.58
CA LEU A 48 -6.55 15.93 -7.41
C LEU A 48 -7.05 15.62 -5.99
N PRO A 49 -7.94 16.46 -5.42
CA PRO A 49 -8.60 16.11 -4.17
C PRO A 49 -9.37 14.78 -4.34
N ALA A 50 -9.25 13.90 -3.36
CA ALA A 50 -10.07 12.70 -3.33
C ALA A 50 -11.55 13.06 -3.18
N SER A 51 -12.42 12.30 -3.80
CA SER A 51 -13.88 12.47 -3.65
C SER A 51 -14.40 11.91 -2.31
N ILE A 52 -13.57 11.12 -1.61
CA ILE A 52 -13.88 10.54 -0.30
C ILE A 52 -13.11 11.34 0.76
N PRO A 53 -13.80 11.97 1.73
CA PRO A 53 -13.14 12.66 2.83
C PRO A 53 -12.37 11.69 3.72
N ALA A 54 -11.14 12.02 4.12
CA ALA A 54 -10.31 11.17 4.97
C ALA A 54 -10.99 10.82 6.30
N GLN A 55 -11.75 11.75 6.87
CA GLN A 55 -12.49 11.55 8.11
C GLN A 55 -13.53 10.41 8.04
N ASP A 56 -14.04 10.12 6.84
CA ASP A 56 -15.02 9.05 6.65
C ASP A 56 -14.39 7.67 6.76
N LEU A 57 -13.08 7.57 6.62
CA LEU A 57 -12.33 6.32 6.82
C LEU A 57 -11.90 6.13 8.27
N VAL A 58 -11.84 7.19 9.08
CA VAL A 58 -11.42 7.11 10.49
C VAL A 58 -12.40 6.24 11.28
N GLY A 59 -11.85 5.29 12.06
CA GLY A 59 -12.65 4.42 12.89
C GLY A 59 -12.06 3.04 13.11
N ARG A 60 -12.90 2.15 13.64
CA ARG A 60 -12.58 0.75 13.93
C ARG A 60 -13.18 -0.14 12.85
N TRP A 61 -12.36 -1.04 12.31
CA TRP A 61 -12.72 -1.87 11.18
C TRP A 61 -12.37 -3.34 11.43
N GLY A 62 -13.26 -4.25 11.09
CA GLY A 62 -12.87 -5.64 10.92
C GLY A 62 -12.21 -5.79 9.55
N LEU A 63 -11.09 -6.49 9.47
CA LEU A 63 -10.28 -6.62 8.25
C LEU A 63 -10.11 -8.07 7.83
N ALA A 64 -10.34 -8.35 6.55
CA ALA A 64 -9.99 -9.60 5.87
C ALA A 64 -9.60 -9.31 4.43
N ALA A 65 -9.06 -10.29 3.71
CA ALA A 65 -8.68 -10.12 2.32
C ALA A 65 -9.06 -11.32 1.46
N TYR A 66 -9.23 -11.11 0.16
CA TYR A 66 -9.49 -12.15 -0.83
C TYR A 66 -8.59 -12.00 -2.06
N HIS A 67 -8.37 -13.11 -2.75
CA HIS A 67 -7.63 -13.14 -4.02
C HIS A 67 -8.55 -13.39 -5.23
N LYS A 68 -9.74 -13.89 -5.00
CA LYS A 68 -10.73 -14.19 -6.05
C LYS A 68 -12.02 -13.43 -5.76
N ASP A 69 -12.56 -12.76 -6.75
CA ASP A 69 -13.75 -11.90 -6.60
C ASP A 69 -14.99 -12.65 -6.10
N GLU A 70 -15.10 -13.94 -6.41
CA GLU A 70 -16.16 -14.80 -5.90
C GLU A 70 -16.15 -14.95 -4.37
N ASP A 71 -14.99 -14.73 -3.74
CA ASP A 71 -14.82 -14.83 -2.28
C ASP A 71 -15.21 -13.56 -1.52
N ARG A 72 -15.54 -12.47 -2.23
CA ARG A 72 -15.83 -11.16 -1.62
C ARG A 72 -16.87 -11.25 -0.50
N GLY A 73 -18.03 -11.90 -0.75
CA GLY A 73 -19.10 -11.99 0.24
C GLY A 73 -18.71 -12.76 1.50
N ARG A 74 -17.98 -13.87 1.32
CA ARG A 74 -17.45 -14.67 2.43
C ARG A 74 -16.41 -13.87 3.23
N THR A 75 -15.55 -13.14 2.55
CA THR A 75 -14.51 -12.30 3.15
C THR A 75 -15.11 -11.15 3.94
N GLU A 76 -16.18 -10.53 3.44
CA GLU A 76 -16.90 -9.48 4.17
C GLU A 76 -17.49 -10.01 5.48
N ALA A 77 -18.05 -11.22 5.47
CA ALA A 77 -18.54 -11.88 6.68
C ALA A 77 -17.39 -12.18 7.66
N ALA A 78 -16.25 -12.65 7.15
CA ALA A 78 -15.05 -12.88 7.95
C ALA A 78 -14.52 -11.58 8.58
N ALA A 79 -14.47 -10.49 7.81
CA ALA A 79 -14.06 -9.17 8.30
C ALA A 79 -14.94 -8.69 9.47
N ARG A 80 -16.27 -8.87 9.40
CA ARG A 80 -17.17 -8.56 10.53
C ARG A 80 -16.78 -9.31 11.80
N GLY A 81 -16.37 -10.55 11.68
CA GLY A 81 -15.90 -11.36 12.82
C GLY A 81 -14.65 -10.81 13.51
N GLN A 82 -13.84 -10.02 12.80
CA GLN A 82 -12.61 -9.41 13.33
C GLN A 82 -12.84 -8.18 14.19
N CYS A 83 -14.07 -7.73 14.38
CA CYS A 83 -14.37 -6.56 15.22
C CYS A 83 -14.05 -6.74 16.71
N ARG A 84 -13.69 -7.95 17.15
CA ARG A 84 -13.14 -8.20 18.49
C ARG A 84 -11.70 -7.69 18.63
N GLN A 85 -10.94 -7.71 17.55
CA GLN A 85 -9.59 -7.17 17.44
C GLN A 85 -9.53 -6.25 16.21
N PRO A 86 -10.10 -5.05 16.29
CA PRO A 86 -10.31 -4.23 15.13
C PRO A 86 -8.99 -3.63 14.61
N TYR A 87 -8.91 -3.49 13.32
CA TYR A 87 -7.95 -2.62 12.66
C TYR A 87 -8.40 -1.17 12.85
N ASN A 88 -7.51 -0.33 13.36
CA ASN A 88 -7.82 1.06 13.62
C ASN A 88 -7.27 1.95 12.50
N ILE A 89 -8.14 2.75 11.90
CA ILE A 89 -7.75 3.84 11.02
C ILE A 89 -7.85 5.12 11.84
N GLY A 90 -6.71 5.75 12.11
CA GLY A 90 -6.62 6.97 12.89
C GLY A 90 -6.75 8.22 12.03
N ARG A 91 -6.99 9.38 12.67
CA ARG A 91 -6.91 10.68 12.03
C ARG A 91 -5.45 11.10 11.93
N GLY A 92 -5.00 11.52 10.75
CA GLY A 92 -3.69 12.12 10.53
C GLY A 92 -3.65 13.57 10.98
N ALA A 93 -2.47 14.02 11.41
CA ALA A 93 -2.24 15.41 11.83
C ALA A 93 -2.27 16.38 10.65
N SER A 94 -1.93 15.89 9.45
CA SER A 94 -1.93 16.67 8.21
C SER A 94 -3.22 16.53 7.40
N GLY A 95 -4.27 15.94 7.99
CA GLY A 95 -5.58 15.79 7.35
C GLY A 95 -5.77 14.45 6.60
N GLY A 96 -4.78 13.59 6.65
CA GLY A 96 -4.82 12.23 6.11
C GLY A 96 -5.39 11.21 7.11
N VAL A 97 -5.05 9.95 6.90
CA VAL A 97 -5.39 8.82 7.76
C VAL A 97 -4.12 8.13 8.25
N VAL A 98 -4.13 7.67 9.50
CA VAL A 98 -3.03 6.89 10.07
C VAL A 98 -3.38 5.41 9.97
N MET A 99 -2.58 4.66 9.20
CA MET A 99 -2.79 3.25 8.91
C MET A 99 -1.48 2.47 9.00
N HIS A 100 -1.56 1.17 9.27
CA HIS A 100 -0.42 0.28 9.11
C HIS A 100 -0.18 -0.03 7.63
N LEU A 101 1.05 0.15 7.20
CA LEU A 101 1.53 -0.38 5.92
C LEU A 101 1.97 -1.84 6.09
N PRO A 102 1.91 -2.65 5.04
CA PRO A 102 2.52 -3.97 5.06
C PRO A 102 3.98 -3.89 5.48
N ASP A 103 4.42 -4.87 6.26
CA ASP A 103 5.81 -5.02 6.69
C ASP A 103 6.38 -3.84 7.53
N GLN A 104 5.52 -2.95 8.03
CA GLN A 104 5.90 -1.87 8.95
C GLN A 104 5.32 -2.10 10.35
N ALA A 105 6.19 -1.98 11.35
CA ALA A 105 5.79 -2.14 12.75
C ALA A 105 4.97 -0.95 13.28
N GLN A 106 5.14 0.25 12.70
CA GLN A 106 4.48 1.47 13.13
C GLN A 106 3.49 1.96 12.08
N PRO A 107 2.35 2.49 12.49
CA PRO A 107 1.41 3.11 11.58
C PRO A 107 1.99 4.42 11.00
N THR A 108 1.62 4.72 9.77
CA THR A 108 2.09 5.89 9.02
C THR A 108 0.89 6.72 8.59
N GLU A 109 1.05 8.05 8.55
CA GLU A 109 0.04 8.93 7.97
C GLU A 109 0.09 8.83 6.45
N LEU A 110 -1.06 8.58 5.86
CA LEU A 110 -1.29 8.46 4.42
C LEU A 110 -2.31 9.50 3.98
N SER A 111 -2.16 10.01 2.77
CA SER A 111 -3.10 10.94 2.15
C SER A 111 -4.12 10.21 1.29
N LEU A 112 -5.33 10.76 1.24
CA LEU A 112 -6.31 10.39 0.22
C LEU A 112 -6.07 11.27 -1.00
N LYS A 113 -5.97 10.66 -2.16
CA LYS A 113 -5.61 11.29 -3.42
C LYS A 113 -6.62 10.93 -4.50
N GLY A 114 -7.05 11.91 -5.30
CA GLY A 114 -7.83 11.67 -6.52
C GLY A 114 -6.89 11.48 -7.70
N GLY A 115 -7.12 10.44 -8.48
CA GLY A 115 -6.40 10.19 -9.72
C GLY A 115 -7.07 10.85 -10.94
N PRO A 116 -6.32 11.07 -12.01
CA PRO A 116 -6.86 11.60 -13.26
C PRO A 116 -7.85 10.62 -13.94
N ASP A 117 -7.83 9.37 -13.51
CA ASP A 117 -8.75 8.30 -13.91
C ASP A 117 -10.09 8.31 -13.15
N GLY A 118 -10.29 9.30 -12.27
CA GLY A 118 -11.48 9.43 -11.42
C GLY A 118 -11.51 8.50 -10.22
N LYS A 119 -10.46 7.72 -9.99
CA LYS A 119 -10.35 6.82 -8.84
C LYS A 119 -9.77 7.53 -7.62
N ASN A 120 -10.00 6.94 -6.45
CA ASN A 120 -9.40 7.41 -5.21
C ASN A 120 -8.32 6.44 -4.74
N TYR A 121 -7.28 7.00 -4.15
CA TYR A 121 -6.13 6.27 -3.66
C TYR A 121 -5.78 6.66 -2.23
N ILE A 122 -5.16 5.73 -1.51
CA ILE A 122 -4.56 5.97 -0.20
C ILE A 122 -3.08 5.67 -0.33
N GLY A 123 -2.23 6.64 -0.04
CA GLY A 123 -0.78 6.47 -0.16
C GLY A 123 0.04 7.60 0.42
N MET A 124 1.34 7.59 0.17
CA MET A 124 2.25 8.61 0.67
C MET A 124 1.91 9.98 0.10
N PRO A 125 1.96 11.05 0.92
CA PRO A 125 1.52 12.39 0.50
C PRO A 125 2.38 13.01 -0.60
N ASP A 126 3.65 12.64 -0.65
CA ASP A 126 4.66 13.12 -1.59
C ASP A 126 4.70 12.37 -2.92
N GLU A 127 3.83 11.37 -3.10
CA GLU A 127 3.74 10.57 -4.31
C GLU A 127 2.48 10.90 -5.12
N PRO A 128 2.55 10.77 -6.45
CA PRO A 128 1.38 10.96 -7.32
C PRO A 128 0.31 9.91 -7.02
N ALA A 129 -0.96 10.25 -7.29
CA ALA A 129 -2.07 9.33 -7.16
C ALA A 129 -1.94 8.16 -8.17
N GLY A 130 -2.18 6.94 -7.69
CA GLY A 130 -2.04 5.72 -8.48
C GLY A 130 -0.61 5.22 -8.60
N GLY A 131 0.32 5.73 -7.76
CA GLY A 131 1.67 5.20 -7.65
C GLY A 131 1.69 3.77 -7.10
N GLN A 132 2.78 3.05 -7.33
CA GLN A 132 2.88 1.62 -6.94
C GLN A 132 2.70 1.39 -5.44
N ARG A 133 3.09 2.33 -4.60
CA ARG A 133 2.91 2.25 -3.14
C ARG A 133 1.50 2.61 -2.66
N ASP A 134 0.64 3.05 -3.57
CA ASP A 134 -0.75 3.39 -3.26
C ASP A 134 -1.64 2.14 -3.15
N ARG A 135 -2.77 2.35 -2.49
CA ARG A 135 -3.93 1.45 -2.51
C ARG A 135 -5.06 2.16 -3.22
N GLU A 136 -5.56 1.57 -4.28
CA GLU A 136 -6.80 1.99 -4.92
C GLU A 136 -7.97 1.74 -3.97
N ILE A 137 -8.87 2.70 -3.80
CA ILE A 137 -10.16 2.48 -3.17
C ILE A 137 -11.09 1.94 -4.26
N VAL A 138 -11.30 0.63 -4.25
CA VAL A 138 -12.16 -0.07 -5.22
C VAL A 138 -13.62 0.28 -4.98
N SER A 139 -14.04 0.37 -3.71
CA SER A 139 -15.38 0.83 -3.32
C SER A 139 -15.41 1.29 -1.87
N PHE A 140 -16.32 2.24 -1.58
CA PHE A 140 -16.61 2.71 -0.24
C PHE A 140 -18.07 3.17 -0.16
N ASP A 141 -18.81 2.67 0.83
CA ASP A 141 -20.21 3.00 1.09
C ASP A 141 -20.46 3.54 2.51
N GLY A 142 -19.37 3.91 3.23
CA GLY A 142 -19.41 4.34 4.63
C GLY A 142 -19.37 3.18 5.63
N ARG A 143 -19.72 1.97 5.22
CA ARG A 143 -19.79 0.76 6.07
C ARG A 143 -18.76 -0.28 5.66
N VAL A 144 -18.53 -0.41 4.38
CA VAL A 144 -17.55 -1.32 3.77
C VAL A 144 -16.59 -0.49 2.94
N LEU A 145 -15.29 -0.66 3.21
CA LEU A 145 -14.22 -0.10 2.43
C LEU A 145 -13.46 -1.27 1.78
N ILE A 146 -13.30 -1.22 0.47
CA ILE A 146 -12.52 -2.23 -0.28
C ILE A 146 -11.34 -1.52 -0.91
N THR A 147 -10.13 -2.02 -0.66
CA THR A 147 -8.90 -1.47 -1.23
C THR A 147 -8.05 -2.58 -1.85
N ARG A 148 -7.28 -2.19 -2.86
CA ARG A 148 -6.32 -3.07 -3.53
C ARG A 148 -5.01 -2.31 -3.77
N PHE A 149 -3.87 -2.97 -3.54
CA PHE A 149 -2.59 -2.38 -3.87
C PHE A 149 -2.46 -2.16 -5.38
N VAL A 150 -1.88 -1.03 -5.76
CA VAL A 150 -1.61 -0.71 -7.17
C VAL A 150 -0.48 -1.59 -7.70
N ASP A 151 0.55 -1.84 -6.88
CA ASP A 151 1.62 -2.78 -7.20
C ASP A 151 1.06 -4.20 -7.34
N PRO A 152 1.23 -4.85 -8.53
CA PRO A 152 0.66 -6.17 -8.79
C PRO A 152 1.31 -7.29 -7.94
N GLU A 153 2.60 -7.17 -7.58
CA GLU A 153 3.26 -8.15 -6.72
C GLU A 153 2.72 -8.07 -5.30
N VAL A 154 2.60 -6.86 -4.75
CA VAL A 154 2.03 -6.61 -3.42
C VAL A 154 0.55 -7.02 -3.41
N SER A 155 -0.20 -6.68 -4.45
CA SER A 155 -1.60 -7.09 -4.62
C SER A 155 -1.73 -8.62 -4.70
N GLY A 156 -0.83 -9.30 -5.42
CA GLY A 156 -0.78 -10.75 -5.49
C GLY A 156 -0.49 -11.41 -4.14
N ARG A 157 0.32 -10.77 -3.29
CA ARG A 157 0.68 -11.26 -1.95
C ARG A 157 -0.43 -11.07 -0.93
N TYR A 158 -1.02 -9.87 -0.88
CA TYR A 158 -1.98 -9.50 0.17
C TYR A 158 -3.45 -9.58 -0.26
N GLY A 159 -3.71 -9.68 -1.56
CA GLY A 159 -5.06 -9.70 -2.11
C GLY A 159 -5.77 -8.35 -2.03
N THR A 160 -7.08 -8.39 -2.24
CA THR A 160 -7.99 -7.26 -2.09
C THR A 160 -8.51 -7.21 -0.65
N SER A 161 -8.25 -6.12 0.04
CA SER A 161 -8.63 -5.92 1.44
C SER A 161 -10.07 -5.46 1.57
N VAL A 162 -10.82 -6.06 2.49
CA VAL A 162 -12.18 -5.71 2.86
C VAL A 162 -12.20 -5.26 4.30
N TYR A 163 -12.55 -4.01 4.51
CA TYR A 163 -12.76 -3.41 5.83
C TYR A 163 -14.26 -3.27 6.07
N VAL A 164 -14.75 -3.81 7.17
CA VAL A 164 -16.14 -3.66 7.62
C VAL A 164 -16.16 -2.83 8.88
N ARG A 165 -16.93 -1.74 8.90
CA ARG A 165 -17.00 -0.83 10.04
C ARG A 165 -17.56 -1.55 11.27
N CYS A 166 -16.81 -1.51 12.37
CA CYS A 166 -17.24 -2.07 13.64
C CYS A 166 -18.19 -1.13 14.37
N GLY A 167 -19.25 -1.69 14.97
CA GLY A 167 -20.26 -0.89 15.70
C GLY A 167 -21.35 -0.27 14.81
N ALA A 168 -21.27 -0.39 13.49
CA ALA A 168 -22.40 -0.12 12.63
C ALA A 168 -23.41 -1.29 12.75
N GLU A 169 -24.40 -1.15 13.60
CA GLU A 169 -25.50 -2.10 13.65
C GLU A 169 -26.09 -2.25 12.25
N THR A 170 -26.17 -3.50 11.79
CA THR A 170 -26.96 -3.87 10.65
C THR A 170 -28.42 -3.59 11.03
N THR A 171 -28.92 -2.42 10.66
CA THR A 171 -30.40 -2.26 10.60
C THR A 171 -30.88 -3.31 9.60
N PRO A 172 -31.65 -4.33 10.03
CA PRO A 172 -32.17 -5.32 9.10
C PRO A 172 -32.99 -4.55 8.08
N GLN A 173 -32.63 -4.63 6.81
CA GLN A 173 -33.51 -4.16 5.75
C GLN A 173 -34.84 -4.92 5.93
N ARG A 174 -35.86 -4.22 6.40
CA ARG A 174 -37.23 -4.68 6.41
C ARG A 174 -37.56 -5.07 4.96
N LYS A 175 -37.51 -6.37 4.66
CA LYS A 175 -38.12 -6.90 3.45
C LYS A 175 -39.53 -6.37 3.43
N GLY A 176 -39.83 -5.52 2.43
CA GLY A 176 -41.13 -4.89 2.26
C GLY A 176 -42.24 -5.91 2.43
N ALA A 177 -43.11 -5.66 3.38
CA ALA A 177 -44.35 -6.40 3.53
C ALA A 177 -45.14 -6.24 2.22
N LYS A 178 -45.25 -7.32 1.47
CA LYS A 178 -46.15 -7.46 0.32
C LYS A 178 -47.55 -7.36 0.89
N LYS A 179 -48.18 -6.19 0.71
CA LYS A 179 -49.62 -6.04 0.95
C LYS A 179 -50.33 -6.91 -0.09
N GLY A 180 -50.99 -7.96 0.37
CA GLY A 180 -52.02 -8.69 -0.39
C GLY A 180 -53.29 -7.86 -0.50
#